data_5c562931d21b1c81e5ce4f31717c02d5
#
_entry.id   5c562931d21b1c81e5ce4f31717c02d5
#
_cell.length_a   1.000
_cell.length_b   1.000
_cell.length_c   1.000
_cell.angle_alpha   90.00
_cell.angle_beta   90.00
_cell.angle_gamma   90.00
#
_symmetry.space_group_name_H-M   'P 1'
#
loop_
_entity.id
_entity.type
_entity.pdbx_description
1 polymer ?
#
loop_
_entity_poly.entity_id
_entity_poly.type
_entity_poly.pdbx_seq_one_letter_code
_entity_poly.pdbx_strand_id
1 'polypeptide(L)'
;MKLHQLAHARSGDKGNVSDISVIAYEPRDYEFLREQLTAERVREHFAEIARGPVDRYELPRLHALKFVLHDALAGGATHTLNLDVHGKSLSSCLLELELEMERPERQELT
;
A
#
# COMPACT_ATOMS: atom_id res chain seq x y z
N MET A 1 -8.45 3.96 11.16
CA MET A 1 -7.47 4.99 10.83
C MET A 1 -6.91 4.74 9.45
N LYS A 2 -6.50 5.75 8.77
CA LYS A 2 -5.97 5.59 7.43
C LYS A 2 -4.47 5.32 7.45
N LEU A 3 -4.02 4.61 6.43
CA LEU A 3 -2.63 4.19 6.36
C LEU A 3 -1.67 5.38 6.45
N HIS A 4 -2.02 6.51 5.85
CA HIS A 4 -1.10 7.65 5.84
C HIS A 4 -0.79 8.16 7.26
N GLN A 5 -1.57 7.79 8.24
CA GLN A 5 -1.31 8.20 9.62
C GLN A 5 -0.15 7.43 10.25
N LEU A 6 0.19 6.28 9.69
CA LEU A 6 1.26 5.44 10.23
C LEU A 6 2.47 5.32 9.31
N ALA A 7 2.32 5.66 8.03
CA ALA A 7 3.37 5.34 7.09
C ALA A 7 3.38 6.31 5.92
N HIS A 8 4.50 6.34 5.23
CA HIS A 8 4.57 6.99 3.94
C HIS A 8 4.82 5.92 2.89
N ALA A 9 4.66 6.28 1.64
CA ALA A 9 4.76 5.30 0.58
C ALA A 9 5.37 5.90 -0.67
N ARG A 10 6.00 5.04 -1.46
CA ARG A 10 6.58 5.41 -2.74
C ARG A 10 6.15 4.37 -3.76
N SER A 11 5.95 4.81 -4.98
CA SER A 11 5.59 3.88 -6.03
C SER A 11 6.48 4.06 -7.24
N GLY A 12 6.62 2.97 -8.00
CA GLY A 12 7.33 2.98 -9.26
C GLY A 12 6.62 2.06 -10.20
N ASP A 13 7.00 2.08 -11.45
CA ASP A 13 6.40 1.17 -12.41
C ASP A 13 7.41 0.77 -13.46
N LYS A 14 7.09 -0.34 -14.15
CA LYS A 14 7.92 -0.83 -15.22
C LYS A 14 7.01 -1.69 -16.10
N GLY A 15 6.58 -1.13 -17.21
CA GLY A 15 5.62 -1.83 -18.05
C GLY A 15 4.29 -1.94 -17.33
N ASN A 16 3.77 -3.15 -17.23
CA ASN A 16 2.52 -3.37 -16.51
C ASN A 16 2.72 -3.82 -15.09
N VAL A 17 3.90 -3.64 -14.55
CA VAL A 17 4.18 -3.98 -13.16
C VAL A 17 4.38 -2.69 -12.40
N SER A 18 3.70 -2.54 -11.29
CA SER A 18 3.88 -1.40 -10.44
C SER A 18 4.27 -1.87 -9.05
N ASP A 19 5.11 -1.11 -8.38
CA ASP A 19 5.45 -1.47 -7.00
C ASP A 19 5.17 -0.31 -6.08
N ILE A 20 4.87 -0.65 -4.83
CA ILE A 20 4.63 0.35 -3.80
C ILE A 20 5.37 -0.09 -2.56
N SER A 21 6.22 0.78 -2.05
CA SER A 21 6.89 0.54 -0.78
C SER A 21 6.22 1.38 0.29
N VAL A 22 5.85 0.73 1.37
CA VAL A 22 5.18 1.37 2.49
C VAL A 22 6.13 1.33 3.68
N ILE A 23 6.52 2.48 4.18
CA ILE A 23 7.52 2.58 5.24
C ILE A 23 6.88 3.20 6.47
N ALA A 24 6.94 2.48 7.59
CA ALA A 24 6.38 3.00 8.83
C ALA A 24 7.16 4.24 9.28
N TYR A 25 6.43 5.25 9.75
CA TYR A 25 7.09 6.42 10.30
C TYR A 25 7.86 6.07 11.57
N GLU A 26 7.31 5.15 12.37
CA GLU A 26 7.95 4.71 13.59
C GLU A 26 8.17 3.23 13.57
N PRO A 27 9.36 2.77 13.95
CA PRO A 27 9.65 1.33 13.91
C PRO A 27 8.64 0.48 14.66
N ARG A 28 8.11 0.97 15.76
CA ARG A 28 7.19 0.20 16.57
C ARG A 28 5.87 -0.06 15.87
N ASP A 29 5.56 0.70 14.84
CA ASP A 29 4.31 0.50 14.11
C ASP A 29 4.43 -0.52 13.01
N TYR A 30 5.64 -1.00 12.75
CA TYR A 30 5.86 -1.94 11.66
C TYR A 30 5.08 -3.24 11.85
N GLU A 31 5.07 -3.77 13.07
CA GLU A 31 4.35 -5.03 13.33
C GLU A 31 2.86 -4.88 13.07
N PHE A 32 2.31 -3.77 13.46
CA PHE A 32 0.90 -3.51 13.22
C PHE A 32 0.63 -3.47 11.71
N LEU A 33 1.49 -2.77 10.97
CA LEU A 33 1.34 -2.69 9.53
C LEU A 33 1.49 -4.06 8.88
N ARG A 34 2.44 -4.84 9.36
CA ARG A 34 2.69 -6.16 8.81
C ARG A 34 1.45 -7.04 8.95
N GLU A 35 0.73 -6.90 10.04
CA GLU A 35 -0.46 -7.69 10.28
C GLU A 35 -1.67 -7.16 9.51
N GLN A 36 -1.79 -5.85 9.41
CA GLN A 36 -2.96 -5.27 8.79
C GLN A 36 -2.88 -5.19 7.28
N LEU A 37 -1.71 -4.97 6.75
CA LEU A 37 -1.57 -4.68 5.33
C LEU A 37 -1.16 -5.93 4.58
N THR A 38 -2.15 -6.78 4.31
CA THR A 38 -1.92 -8.02 3.60
C THR A 38 -1.96 -7.78 2.10
N ALA A 39 -1.42 -8.74 1.35
CA ALA A 39 -1.49 -8.68 -0.10
C ALA A 39 -2.93 -8.65 -0.57
N GLU A 40 -3.80 -9.38 0.11
CA GLU A 40 -5.21 -9.40 -0.26
C GLU A 40 -5.89 -8.07 -0.07
N ARG A 41 -5.58 -7.37 1.01
CA ARG A 41 -6.18 -6.08 1.24
C ARG A 41 -5.72 -5.06 0.23
N VAL A 42 -4.43 -5.12 -0.12
CA VAL A 42 -3.92 -4.23 -1.14
C VAL A 42 -4.56 -4.55 -2.50
N ARG A 43 -4.70 -5.82 -2.80
CA ARG A 43 -5.32 -6.22 -4.05
C ARG A 43 -6.76 -5.72 -4.13
N GLU A 44 -7.50 -5.84 -3.04
CA GLU A 44 -8.88 -5.37 -3.03
C GLU A 44 -8.96 -3.87 -3.18
N HIS A 45 -8.02 -3.18 -2.57
CA HIS A 45 -8.00 -1.72 -2.65
C HIS A 45 -7.82 -1.24 -4.09
N PHE A 46 -7.07 -2.01 -4.88
CA PHE A 46 -6.81 -1.66 -6.27
C PHE A 46 -7.55 -2.58 -7.24
N ALA A 47 -8.67 -3.13 -6.82
CA ALA A 47 -9.33 -4.20 -7.60
C ALA A 47 -9.68 -3.77 -9.02
N GLU A 48 -9.95 -2.50 -9.23
CA GLU A 48 -10.35 -2.03 -10.55
C GLU A 48 -9.18 -1.83 -11.48
N ILE A 49 -7.97 -1.69 -10.96
CA ILE A 49 -6.82 -1.41 -11.81
C ILE A 49 -5.75 -2.50 -11.72
N ALA A 50 -5.65 -3.21 -10.62
CA ALA A 50 -4.66 -4.28 -10.49
C ALA A 50 -5.35 -5.61 -10.70
N ARG A 51 -5.27 -6.10 -11.91
CA ARG A 51 -5.98 -7.32 -12.28
C ARG A 51 -5.19 -8.58 -12.02
N GLY A 52 -3.89 -8.45 -11.92
CA GLY A 52 -3.04 -9.58 -11.65
C GLY A 52 -2.82 -9.77 -10.17
N PRO A 53 -1.97 -10.73 -9.82
CA PRO A 53 -1.66 -10.97 -8.41
C PRO A 53 -0.88 -9.83 -7.81
N VAL A 54 -0.94 -9.75 -6.48
CA VAL A 54 -0.14 -8.82 -5.71
C VAL A 54 0.81 -9.61 -4.86
N ASP A 55 2.09 -9.35 -5.01
CA ASP A 55 3.11 -9.98 -4.18
C ASP A 55 3.49 -9.04 -3.07
N ARG A 56 3.73 -9.60 -1.91
CA ARG A 56 4.07 -8.81 -0.73
C ARG A 56 5.41 -9.28 -0.19
N TYR A 57 6.28 -8.32 0.07
CA TYR A 57 7.60 -8.59 0.63
C TYR A 57 7.77 -7.82 1.93
N GLU A 58 8.31 -8.49 2.92
CA GLU A 58 8.59 -7.86 4.20
C GLU A 58 10.04 -7.41 4.23
N LEU A 59 10.23 -6.17 4.63
CA LEU A 59 11.56 -5.58 4.73
C LEU A 59 11.77 -5.08 6.15
N PRO A 60 11.93 -6.00 7.10
CA PRO A 60 11.91 -5.60 8.51
C PRO A 60 13.01 -4.63 8.91
N ARG A 61 14.16 -4.72 8.28
CA ARG A 61 15.24 -3.79 8.62
C ARG A 61 14.92 -2.36 8.23
N LEU A 62 14.04 -2.19 7.28
CA LEU A 62 13.62 -0.87 6.84
C LEU A 62 12.29 -0.48 7.41
N HIS A 63 11.69 -1.35 8.22
CA HIS A 63 10.35 -1.16 8.75
C HIS A 63 9.37 -0.89 7.63
N ALA A 64 9.50 -1.69 6.57
CA ALA A 64 8.75 -1.46 5.35
C ALA A 64 8.16 -2.74 4.80
N LEU A 65 7.12 -2.55 4.01
CA LEU A 65 6.51 -3.62 3.21
C LEU A 65 6.54 -3.17 1.78
N LYS A 66 6.80 -4.11 0.88
CA LYS A 66 6.80 -3.81 -0.54
C LYS A 66 5.76 -4.65 -1.24
N PHE A 67 4.95 -4.02 -2.05
CA PHE A 67 3.93 -4.69 -2.83
C PHE A 67 4.24 -4.56 -4.30
N VAL A 68 4.16 -5.69 -5.01
CA VAL A 68 4.36 -5.69 -6.44
C VAL A 68 3.02 -6.07 -7.07
N LEU A 69 2.48 -5.15 -7.84
CA LEU A 69 1.17 -5.31 -8.46
C LEU A 69 1.38 -5.67 -9.91
N HIS A 70 0.99 -6.88 -10.26
CA HIS A 70 1.14 -7.36 -11.63
C HIS A 70 -0.08 -6.98 -12.44
N ASP A 71 0.15 -6.74 -13.71
CA ASP A 71 -0.93 -6.41 -14.61
C ASP A 71 -1.71 -5.17 -14.16
N ALA A 72 -1.02 -4.33 -13.44
CA ALA A 72 -1.66 -3.15 -12.87
C ALA A 72 -1.88 -2.07 -13.92
N LEU A 73 -0.99 -2.01 -14.89
CA LEU A 73 -1.06 -0.95 -15.90
C LEU A 73 -1.49 -1.48 -17.26
N ALA A 74 -1.62 -2.80 -17.40
CA ALA A 74 -1.91 -3.41 -18.69
C ALA A 74 -3.32 -3.08 -19.11
N GLY A 75 -3.45 -2.58 -20.33
CA GLY A 75 -4.75 -2.22 -20.84
C GLY A 75 -5.45 -1.27 -19.94
N GLY A 76 -4.76 -0.83 -18.92
CA GLY A 76 -5.35 0.00 -17.92
C GLY A 76 -5.02 1.46 -18.09
N ALA A 77 -4.61 1.85 -19.27
CA ALA A 77 -4.30 3.25 -19.48
C ALA A 77 -5.42 4.15 -19.03
N THR A 78 -6.65 3.73 -19.30
CA THR A 78 -7.79 4.49 -18.88
C THR A 78 -7.95 4.50 -17.36
N HIS A 79 -7.71 3.36 -16.75
CA HIS A 79 -7.83 3.28 -15.31
C HIS A 79 -6.74 4.06 -14.62
N THR A 80 -5.56 3.96 -15.17
CA THR A 80 -4.44 4.71 -14.62
C THR A 80 -4.70 6.20 -14.78
N LEU A 81 -5.32 6.57 -15.86
CA LEU A 81 -5.65 7.96 -16.10
C LEU A 81 -6.52 8.55 -15.02
N ASN A 82 -7.43 7.75 -14.48
CA ASN A 82 -8.28 8.25 -13.42
C ASN A 82 -7.48 8.70 -12.22
N LEU A 83 -6.42 8.00 -11.92
CA LEU A 83 -5.56 8.41 -10.82
C LEU A 83 -4.74 9.62 -11.21
N ASP A 84 -4.24 9.63 -12.44
CA ASP A 84 -3.38 10.72 -12.88
C ASP A 84 -4.14 12.02 -13.02
N VAL A 85 -5.36 11.94 -13.51
CA VAL A 85 -6.17 13.12 -13.67
C VAL A 85 -6.33 13.86 -12.36
N HIS A 86 -6.36 13.11 -11.27
CA HIS A 86 -6.48 13.72 -9.97
C HIS A 86 -5.13 13.98 -9.31
N GLY A 87 -4.05 13.78 -10.07
CA GLY A 87 -2.73 14.04 -9.55
C GLY A 87 -2.28 13.07 -8.51
N LYS A 88 -2.84 11.87 -8.53
CA LYS A 88 -2.50 10.87 -7.53
C LYS A 88 -1.71 9.73 -8.13
N SER A 89 -0.70 9.29 -7.39
CA SER A 89 0.03 8.10 -7.73
C SER A 89 -0.61 6.90 -7.05
N LEU A 90 -0.15 5.71 -7.40
CA LEU A 90 -0.65 4.52 -6.74
C LEU A 90 -0.30 4.54 -5.26
N SER A 91 0.87 5.06 -4.92
CA SER A 91 1.24 5.15 -3.51
C SER A 91 0.30 6.07 -2.75
N SER A 92 -0.07 7.19 -3.35
CA SER A 92 -1.01 8.10 -2.70
C SER A 92 -2.36 7.44 -2.48
N CYS A 93 -2.80 6.65 -3.45
CA CYS A 93 -4.07 5.96 -3.32
C CYS A 93 -4.03 4.90 -2.22
N LEU A 94 -2.91 4.21 -2.11
CA LEU A 94 -2.79 3.20 -1.06
C LEU A 94 -2.82 3.84 0.32
N LEU A 95 -2.28 5.02 0.46
CA LEU A 95 -2.26 5.70 1.75
C LEU A 95 -3.65 6.06 2.25
N GLU A 96 -4.64 6.01 1.38
CA GLU A 96 -6.03 6.24 1.78
C GLU A 96 -6.69 4.97 2.30
N LEU A 97 -6.02 3.84 2.24
CA LEU A 97 -6.60 2.59 2.71
C LEU A 97 -6.92 2.68 4.19
N GLU A 98 -8.10 2.19 4.55
CA GLU A 98 -8.56 2.23 5.93
C GLU A 98 -8.09 0.99 6.65
N LEU A 99 -7.40 1.17 7.77
CA LEU A 99 -6.98 0.07 8.60
C LEU A 99 -8.07 -0.27 9.60
N GLU A 100 -8.18 -1.54 9.93
CA GLU A 100 -9.31 -2.01 10.72
C GLU A 100 -9.20 -1.71 12.19
N MET A 101 -7.99 -1.60 12.70
CA MET A 101 -7.79 -1.48 14.13
C MET A 101 -6.94 -0.28 14.44
N GLU A 102 -7.08 0.18 15.68
CA GLU A 102 -6.21 1.22 16.19
C GLU A 102 -4.85 0.64 16.49
N ARG A 103 -3.87 1.51 16.60
CA ARG A 103 -2.53 1.09 16.94
C ARG A 103 -2.52 0.37 18.28
N PRO A 104 -1.89 -0.79 18.37
CA PRO A 104 -1.87 -1.53 19.63
C PRO A 104 -1.27 -0.76 20.79
N GLU A 105 -0.27 0.04 20.54
CA GLU A 105 0.40 0.74 21.63
C GLU A 105 -0.50 1.73 22.34
N ARG A 106 -1.59 2.13 21.72
CA ARG A 106 -2.52 3.00 22.42
C ARG A 106 -3.11 2.34 23.61
N GLN A 107 -3.33 1.04 23.50
CA GLN A 107 -3.94 0.31 24.58
C GLN A 107 -2.98 0.14 25.72
N GLU A 108 -1.73 0.09 25.40
CA GLU A 108 -0.73 -0.16 26.42
C GLU A 108 -0.41 1.06 27.22
N LEU A 109 -0.79 2.20 26.72
CA LEU A 109 -0.56 3.42 27.45
C LEU A 109 -1.46 3.55 28.65
N THR A 110 -2.45 2.75 28.74
CA THR A 110 -3.38 2.80 29.87
C THR A 110 -2.98 1.95 31.06
#